data_0de8e6c713cd6eeb5c397189e941d013
#
_entry.id   0de8e6c713cd6eeb5c397189e941d013
#
_cell.length_a   1.000
_cell.length_b   1.000
_cell.length_c   1.000
_cell.angle_alpha   90.00
_cell.angle_beta   90.00
_cell.angle_gamma   90.00
#
_symmetry.space_group_name_H-M   'P 1'
#
loop_
_entity.id
_entity.type
_entity.pdbx_description
1 polymer ?
#
loop_
_entity_poly.entity_id
_entity_poly.type
_entity_poly.pdbx_seq_one_letter_code
_entity_poly.pdbx_strand_id
1 'polypeptide(L)'
;MITTNVSDKGNFLVHTTDPRGEWSEPVWIKQGGIDPSLYFEDGKCYLVSNPDVGIYLCEINPMTGEQLSESKRIWNGTGGRHPEGPHIYKKDGWYYLLISEGGTE
;
A
#
# COMPACT_ATOMS: atom_id res chain seq x y z
N MET A 1 -11.95 -0.42 -2.50
CA MET A 1 -10.71 -0.90 -3.14
C MET A 1 -9.95 -1.74 -2.14
N ILE A 2 -9.48 -2.87 -2.53
CA ILE A 2 -8.79 -3.81 -1.66
C ILE A 2 -7.47 -4.19 -2.31
N THR A 3 -6.43 -4.31 -1.52
CA THR A 3 -5.13 -4.77 -2.01
C THR A 3 -4.68 -6.00 -1.22
N THR A 4 -3.89 -6.84 -1.87
CA THR A 4 -3.27 -7.98 -1.23
C THR A 4 -2.06 -8.45 -2.04
N ASN A 5 -1.30 -9.35 -1.45
CA ASN A 5 -0.13 -9.95 -2.08
C ASN A 5 -0.43 -11.40 -2.46
N VAL A 6 -0.03 -11.78 -3.65
CA VAL A 6 -0.08 -13.17 -4.11
C VAL A 6 1.34 -13.61 -4.37
N SER A 7 1.75 -14.71 -3.75
CA SER A 7 3.08 -15.29 -3.96
C SER A 7 3.37 -15.47 -5.44
N ASP A 8 4.56 -15.05 -5.86
CA ASP A 8 5.06 -15.11 -7.24
C ASP A 8 4.35 -14.16 -8.22
N LYS A 9 3.30 -13.46 -7.82
CA LYS A 9 2.59 -12.52 -8.69
C LYS A 9 2.61 -11.07 -8.17
N GLY A 10 2.85 -10.87 -6.87
CA GLY A 10 2.94 -9.55 -6.27
C GLY A 10 1.61 -8.99 -5.81
N ASN A 11 1.54 -7.68 -5.73
CA ASN A 11 0.37 -6.97 -5.22
C ASN A 11 -0.62 -6.66 -6.32
N PHE A 12 -1.89 -6.66 -5.96
CA PHE A 12 -2.95 -6.22 -6.86
C PHE A 12 -4.03 -5.48 -6.08
N LEU A 13 -4.85 -4.73 -6.79
CA LEU A 13 -6.05 -4.14 -6.24
C LEU A 13 -7.28 -4.54 -7.07
N VAL A 14 -8.43 -4.47 -6.44
CA VAL A 14 -9.74 -4.58 -7.09
C VAL A 14 -10.59 -3.40 -6.67
N HIS A 15 -11.51 -2.97 -7.51
CA HIS A 15 -12.38 -1.83 -7.22
C HIS A 15 -13.80 -2.09 -7.67
N THR A 16 -14.72 -1.32 -7.12
CA THR A 16 -16.14 -1.37 -7.48
C THR A 16 -16.80 -0.03 -7.11
N THR A 17 -17.94 0.23 -7.70
CA THR A 17 -18.80 1.35 -7.29
C THR A 17 -19.85 0.94 -6.28
N ASP A 18 -20.08 -0.36 -6.10
CA ASP A 18 -21.00 -0.92 -5.10
C ASP A 18 -20.35 -2.13 -4.45
N PRO A 19 -19.98 -2.03 -3.15
CA PRO A 19 -19.30 -3.15 -2.46
C PRO A 19 -20.08 -4.45 -2.44
N ARG A 20 -21.41 -4.40 -2.66
CA ARG A 20 -22.27 -5.59 -2.71
C ARG A 20 -22.39 -6.18 -4.12
N GLY A 21 -21.88 -5.45 -5.12
CA GLY A 21 -21.93 -5.86 -6.52
C GLY A 21 -20.67 -6.60 -6.96
N GLU A 22 -20.46 -6.58 -8.26
CA GLU A 22 -19.25 -7.20 -8.84
C GLU A 22 -18.04 -6.31 -8.62
N TRP A 23 -16.90 -6.92 -8.36
CA TRP A 23 -15.60 -6.27 -8.25
C TRP A 23 -14.85 -6.40 -9.57
N SER A 24 -13.95 -5.49 -9.82
CA SER A 24 -13.14 -5.50 -11.04
C SER A 24 -12.23 -6.73 -11.11
N GLU A 25 -11.68 -6.99 -12.30
CA GLU A 25 -10.55 -7.88 -12.43
C GLU A 25 -9.35 -7.31 -11.63
N PRO A 26 -8.41 -8.17 -11.21
CA PRO A 26 -7.22 -7.68 -10.52
C PRO A 26 -6.42 -6.68 -11.35
N VAL A 27 -6.06 -5.58 -10.74
CA VAL A 27 -5.15 -4.58 -11.31
C VAL A 27 -3.80 -4.77 -10.64
N TRP A 28 -2.84 -5.31 -11.39
CA TRP A 28 -1.54 -5.68 -10.85
C TRP A 28 -0.64 -4.47 -10.68
N ILE A 29 0.11 -4.44 -9.57
CA ILE A 29 0.95 -3.33 -9.16
C ILE A 29 2.39 -3.79 -9.09
N LYS A 30 3.31 -2.96 -9.59
CA LYS A 30 4.72 -3.31 -9.68
C LYS A 30 5.43 -3.31 -8.32
N GLN A 31 5.13 -2.33 -7.43
CA GLN A 31 5.75 -2.32 -6.11
C GLN A 31 5.29 -3.53 -5.31
N GLY A 32 6.24 -4.37 -4.92
CA GLY A 32 5.97 -5.57 -4.16
C GLY A 32 5.92 -5.33 -2.66
N GLY A 33 6.02 -6.43 -1.93
CA GLY A 33 6.03 -6.42 -0.47
C GLY A 33 4.69 -6.84 0.10
N ILE A 34 4.69 -7.05 1.41
CA ILE A 34 3.47 -7.45 2.12
C ILE A 34 2.67 -6.23 2.58
N ASP A 35 1.44 -6.49 3.01
CA ASP A 35 0.54 -5.53 3.63
C ASP A 35 0.37 -4.23 2.85
N PRO A 36 0.06 -4.30 1.53
CA PRO A 36 -0.15 -3.08 0.77
C PRO A 36 -1.41 -2.35 1.22
N SER A 37 -1.33 -1.02 1.25
CA SER A 37 -2.50 -0.18 1.45
C SER A 37 -2.45 1.05 0.57
N LEU A 38 -3.61 1.67 0.36
CA LEU A 38 -3.75 2.82 -0.53
C LEU A 38 -4.11 4.07 0.26
N TYR A 39 -3.60 5.20 -0.20
CA TYR A 39 -3.98 6.51 0.31
C TYR A 39 -4.28 7.43 -0.87
N PHE A 40 -5.41 8.12 -0.81
CA PHE A 40 -5.87 9.03 -1.87
C PHE A 40 -5.81 10.47 -1.40
N GLU A 41 -5.27 11.35 -2.24
CA GLU A 41 -5.23 12.79 -1.99
C GLU A 41 -5.11 13.55 -3.30
N ASP A 42 -5.94 14.59 -3.47
CA ASP A 42 -5.88 15.51 -4.61
C ASP A 42 -5.86 14.79 -5.97
N GLY A 43 -6.67 13.74 -6.11
CA GLY A 43 -6.77 12.97 -7.34
C GLY A 43 -5.62 12.01 -7.57
N LYS A 44 -4.70 11.88 -6.63
CA LYS A 44 -3.57 10.96 -6.70
C LYS A 44 -3.81 9.76 -5.79
N CYS A 45 -3.22 8.63 -6.18
CA CYS A 45 -3.27 7.40 -5.39
C CYS A 45 -1.85 7.00 -5.01
N TYR A 46 -1.64 6.80 -3.73
CA TYR A 46 -0.34 6.35 -3.20
C TYR A 46 -0.48 4.93 -2.66
N LEU A 47 0.53 4.13 -2.92
CA LEU A 47 0.62 2.77 -2.37
C LEU A 47 1.75 2.72 -1.35
N VAL A 48 1.46 2.17 -0.18
CA VAL A 48 2.48 1.83 0.81
C VAL A 48 2.51 0.33 1.00
N SER A 49 3.70 -0.22 1.20
CA SER A 49 3.89 -1.65 1.45
C SER A 49 5.23 -1.89 2.12
N ASN A 50 5.46 -3.13 2.55
CA ASN A 50 6.71 -3.53 3.17
C ASN A 50 7.41 -4.60 2.33
N PRO A 51 8.29 -4.21 1.38
CA PRO A 51 9.03 -5.19 0.57
C PRO A 51 10.24 -5.82 1.27
N ASP A 52 10.74 -5.20 2.31
CA ASP A 52 11.91 -5.72 3.06
C ASP A 52 11.78 -5.40 4.55
N VAL A 53 12.68 -4.60 5.11
CA VAL A 53 12.64 -4.21 6.52
C VAL A 53 12.14 -2.77 6.73
N GLY A 54 11.62 -2.16 5.70
CA GLY A 54 11.13 -0.77 5.76
C GLY A 54 9.81 -0.61 5.03
N ILE A 55 9.23 0.56 5.19
CA ILE A 55 7.98 0.94 4.53
C ILE A 55 8.33 1.79 3.31
N TYR A 56 7.78 1.40 2.15
CA TYR A 56 7.98 2.08 0.88
C TYR A 56 6.69 2.68 0.38
N LEU A 57 6.81 3.81 -0.30
CA LEU A 57 5.69 4.52 -0.90
C LEU A 57 5.99 4.83 -2.36
N CYS A 58 4.99 4.66 -3.21
CA CYS A 58 5.02 5.18 -4.58
C CYS A 58 3.63 5.69 -4.96
N GLU A 59 3.60 6.50 -6.01
CA GLU A 59 2.33 6.92 -6.63
C GLU A 59 1.98 5.91 -7.72
N ILE A 60 0.71 5.55 -7.82
CA ILE A 60 0.22 4.64 -8.86
C ILE A 60 -1.01 5.21 -9.54
N ASN A 61 -1.28 4.70 -10.74
CA ASN A 61 -2.58 4.86 -11.38
C ASN A 61 -3.46 3.68 -10.93
N PRO A 62 -4.50 3.90 -10.12
CA PRO A 62 -5.27 2.78 -9.57
C PRO A 62 -6.12 2.06 -10.62
N MET A 63 -6.33 2.64 -11.79
CA MET A 63 -7.11 2.02 -12.85
C MET A 63 -6.28 1.07 -13.71
N THR A 64 -4.97 1.30 -13.80
CA THR A 64 -4.05 0.50 -14.63
C THR A 64 -2.99 -0.23 -13.83
N GLY A 65 -2.75 0.19 -12.59
CA GLY A 65 -1.65 -0.32 -11.77
C GLY A 65 -0.29 0.28 -12.11
N GLU A 66 -0.24 1.19 -13.10
CA GLU A 66 1.01 1.81 -13.51
C GLU A 66 1.65 2.57 -12.34
N GLN A 67 2.94 2.33 -12.12
CA GLN A 67 3.70 3.06 -11.12
C GLN A 67 4.13 4.40 -11.70
N LEU A 68 3.71 5.49 -11.07
CA LEU A 68 3.91 6.85 -11.57
C LEU A 68 5.09 7.56 -10.92
N SER A 69 5.64 7.00 -9.85
CA SER A 69 6.84 7.52 -9.20
C SER A 69 7.74 6.38 -8.77
N GLU A 70 8.99 6.67 -8.50
CA GLU A 70 9.89 5.67 -7.92
C GLU A 70 9.43 5.30 -6.52
N SER A 71 9.64 4.05 -6.13
CA SER A 71 9.40 3.61 -4.76
C SER A 71 10.42 4.24 -3.84
N LYS A 72 9.94 4.89 -2.80
CA LYS A 72 10.79 5.58 -1.82
C LYS A 72 10.58 4.97 -0.45
N ARG A 73 11.68 4.61 0.22
CA ARG A 73 11.60 4.17 1.61
C ARG A 73 11.29 5.38 2.48
N ILE A 74 10.15 5.36 3.16
CA ILE A 74 9.69 6.48 4.00
C ILE A 74 9.87 6.22 5.49
N TRP A 75 10.08 4.96 5.89
CA TRP A 75 10.25 4.60 7.30
C TRP A 75 11.05 3.31 7.43
N ASN A 76 11.99 3.28 8.39
CA ASN A 76 12.86 2.12 8.62
C ASN A 76 12.49 1.31 9.86
N GLY A 77 11.42 1.69 10.57
CA GLY A 77 11.10 1.09 11.85
C GLY A 77 11.88 1.72 13.00
N THR A 78 11.57 1.29 14.21
CA THR A 78 12.24 1.77 15.44
C THR A 78 13.37 0.86 15.90
N GLY A 79 13.70 -0.16 15.09
CA GLY A 79 14.70 -1.18 15.46
C GLY A 79 14.08 -2.47 15.96
N GLY A 80 12.75 -2.53 16.06
CA GLY A 80 12.03 -3.74 16.39
C GLY A 80 11.93 -4.68 15.19
N ARG A 81 11.25 -5.81 15.41
CA ARG A 81 11.05 -6.81 14.36
C ARG A 81 9.85 -6.43 13.50
N HIS A 82 9.98 -6.68 12.20
CA HIS A 82 8.84 -6.66 11.25
C HIS A 82 8.00 -5.38 11.30
N PRO A 83 8.54 -4.22 10.90
CA PRO A 83 7.70 -3.04 10.68
C PRO A 83 6.80 -3.30 9.47
N GLU A 84 5.50 -3.46 9.70
CA GLU A 84 4.57 -3.90 8.67
C GLU A 84 3.17 -3.31 8.90
N GLY A 85 2.22 -3.62 8.02
CA GLY A 85 0.84 -3.15 8.12
C GLY A 85 0.70 -1.64 7.97
N PRO A 86 1.40 -0.99 7.02
CA PRO A 86 1.38 0.46 6.93
C PRO A 86 0.05 1.01 6.43
N HIS A 87 -0.43 2.07 7.09
CA HIS A 87 -1.56 2.87 6.63
C HIS A 87 -1.25 4.34 6.81
N ILE A 88 -1.62 5.16 5.84
CA ILE A 88 -1.44 6.61 5.90
C ILE A 88 -2.77 7.29 6.19
N TYR A 89 -2.75 8.23 7.11
CA TYR A 89 -3.88 9.09 7.45
C TYR A 89 -3.44 10.54 7.41
N LYS A 90 -4.37 11.43 7.08
CA LYS A 90 -4.13 12.88 7.15
C LYS A 90 -5.12 13.51 8.11
N LYS A 91 -4.63 14.32 9.04
CA LYS A 91 -5.46 15.05 9.98
C LYS A 91 -4.78 16.36 10.38
N ASP A 92 -5.54 17.46 10.31
CA ASP A 92 -5.09 18.78 10.75
C ASP A 92 -3.77 19.23 10.08
N GLY A 93 -3.60 18.88 8.79
CA GLY A 93 -2.40 19.24 8.04
C GLY A 93 -1.21 18.30 8.24
N TRP A 94 -1.35 17.30 9.10
CA TRP A 94 -0.29 16.32 9.37
C TRP A 94 -0.60 14.98 8.73
N TYR A 95 0.44 14.33 8.23
CA TYR A 95 0.34 12.92 7.80
C TYR A 95 0.79 12.01 8.93
N TYR A 96 0.02 10.95 9.14
CA TYR A 96 0.32 9.92 10.12
C TYR A 96 0.55 8.60 9.42
N LEU A 97 1.68 7.96 9.71
CA LEU A 97 1.95 6.60 9.26
C LEU A 97 1.73 5.66 10.44
N LEU A 98 0.70 4.83 10.33
CA LEU A 98 0.43 3.80 11.33
C LEU A 98 1.04 2.50 10.85
N ILE A 99 1.84 1.88 11.70
CA ILE A 99 2.45 0.58 11.41
C ILE A 99 2.32 -0.35 12.62
N SER A 100 2.52 -1.62 12.36
CA SER A 100 2.70 -2.63 13.40
C SER A 100 4.18 -3.01 13.44
N GLU A 101 4.73 -3.16 14.62
CA GLU A 101 6.12 -3.58 14.78
C GLU A 101 6.21 -4.57 15.93
N GLY A 102 7.00 -5.64 15.76
CA GLY A 102 7.13 -6.69 16.76
C GLY A 102 6.81 -8.10 16.26
N GLY A 103 6.14 -8.21 15.13
CA GLY A 103 5.75 -9.49 14.53
C GLY A 103 4.43 -10.03 15.06
N THR A 104 4.02 -11.17 14.55
CA THR A 104 2.71 -11.79 14.82
C THR A 104 2.79 -13.07 15.65
N GLU A 105 3.79 -13.26 16.44
CA GLU A 105 3.95 -14.47 17.26
C GLU A 105 3.13 -14.43 18.54
#